data_58aed3bafa1844aba12412d65d94b5c8
#
_entry.id   58aed3bafa1844aba12412d65d94b5c8
#
_cell.length_a   1.000
_cell.length_b   1.000
_cell.length_c   1.000
_cell.angle_alpha   90.00
_cell.angle_beta   90.00
_cell.angle_gamma   90.00
#
_symmetry.space_group_name_H-M   'P 1'
#
loop_
_entity.id
_entity.type
_entity.pdbx_description
1 polymer ?
#
loop_
_entity_poly.entity_id
_entity_poly.type
_entity_poly.pdbx_seq_one_letter_code
_entity_poly.pdbx_strand_id
1 'polypeptide(L)'
;MAFKYRQTTRKEFNMSKETINKISKAIDLYFDSMYESNPDKVKEVFHKDAKITGYIQGKLIEHTVSSFADFVESQTPSAEKKNEEKLLEILSIEVAGSTAVALVKDGYLGMIFLDTLSFLQVQDKWLIYNKLFHVEA
;
A
#
# COMPACT_ATOMS: atom_id res chain seq x y z
N MET A 1 6.16 33.10 -14.23
CA MET A 1 7.24 32.27 -13.73
C MET A 1 7.58 31.23 -14.81
N ALA A 2 8.83 31.18 -15.24
CA ALA A 2 9.24 30.20 -16.26
C ALA A 2 9.71 28.91 -15.57
N PHE A 3 9.12 27.80 -15.96
CA PHE A 3 9.60 26.50 -15.54
C PHE A 3 10.70 26.05 -16.49
N LYS A 4 11.85 25.73 -15.93
CA LYS A 4 12.92 25.11 -16.71
C LYS A 4 12.84 23.60 -16.54
N TYR A 5 12.70 22.89 -17.64
CA TYR A 5 12.84 21.45 -17.63
C TYR A 5 14.29 21.10 -17.36
N ARG A 6 14.51 20.32 -16.33
CA ARG A 6 15.81 19.77 -16.01
C ARG A 6 15.88 18.34 -16.52
N GLN A 7 16.90 18.05 -17.33
CA GLN A 7 17.12 16.68 -17.75
C GLN A 7 17.55 15.84 -16.53
N THR A 8 16.91 14.68 -16.36
CA THR A 8 17.30 13.73 -15.32
C THR A 8 18.67 13.14 -15.64
N THR A 9 19.62 13.26 -14.71
CA THR A 9 20.93 12.63 -14.85
C THR A 9 20.80 11.11 -14.70
N ARG A 10 21.81 10.37 -15.20
CA ARG A 10 21.85 8.91 -15.04
C ARG A 10 21.81 8.50 -13.56
N LYS A 11 22.51 9.25 -12.69
CA LYS A 11 22.54 9.02 -11.25
C LYS A 11 21.15 9.20 -10.64
N GLU A 12 20.47 10.29 -10.99
CA GLU A 12 19.10 10.56 -10.49
C GLU A 12 18.12 9.51 -10.99
N PHE A 13 18.24 9.09 -12.25
CA PHE A 13 17.40 8.01 -12.80
C PHE A 13 17.59 6.71 -12.03
N ASN A 14 18.83 6.32 -11.71
CA ASN A 14 19.11 5.11 -10.96
C ASN A 14 18.57 5.18 -9.53
N MET A 15 18.67 6.35 -8.87
CA MET A 15 18.11 6.56 -7.53
C MET A 15 16.59 6.48 -7.55
N SER A 16 15.93 7.06 -8.54
CA SER A 16 14.47 6.99 -8.71
C SER A 16 14.01 5.55 -8.92
N LYS A 17 14.74 4.79 -9.75
CA LYS A 17 14.44 3.38 -9.99
C LYS A 17 14.59 2.55 -8.71
N GLU A 18 15.63 2.80 -7.93
CA GLU A 18 15.84 2.13 -6.65
C GLU A 18 14.71 2.45 -5.67
N THR A 19 14.31 3.70 -5.58
CA THR A 19 13.20 4.14 -4.72
C THR A 19 11.90 3.47 -5.15
N ILE A 20 11.58 3.44 -6.43
CA ILE A 20 10.38 2.78 -6.93
C ILE A 20 10.40 1.29 -6.60
N ASN A 21 11.55 0.64 -6.71
CA ASN A 21 11.68 -0.77 -6.35
C ASN A 21 11.40 -0.99 -4.85
N LYS A 22 11.89 -0.10 -3.99
CA LYS A 22 11.63 -0.18 -2.54
C LYS A 22 10.14 0.00 -2.23
N ILE A 23 9.49 0.95 -2.88
CA ILE A 23 8.05 1.17 -2.70
C ILE A 23 7.26 -0.02 -3.23
N SER A 24 7.65 -0.58 -4.38
CA SER A 24 7.00 -1.78 -4.93
C SER A 24 7.10 -2.96 -3.96
N LYS A 25 8.25 -3.15 -3.31
CA LYS A 25 8.41 -4.20 -2.29
C LYS A 25 7.54 -3.95 -1.06
N ALA A 26 7.38 -2.68 -0.66
CA ALA A 26 6.46 -2.34 0.43
C ALA A 26 5.02 -2.66 0.03
N ILE A 27 4.62 -2.42 -1.20
CA ILE A 27 3.29 -2.77 -1.70
C ILE A 27 3.11 -4.30 -1.70
N ASP A 28 4.12 -5.07 -2.10
CA ASP A 28 4.06 -6.53 -2.03
C ASP A 28 3.88 -7.00 -0.58
N LEU A 29 4.62 -6.42 0.35
CA LEU A 29 4.48 -6.74 1.77
C LEU A 29 3.09 -6.41 2.30
N TYR A 30 2.55 -5.27 1.90
CA TYR A 30 1.19 -4.87 2.22
C TYR A 30 0.18 -5.92 1.73
N PHE A 31 0.26 -6.31 0.46
CA PHE A 31 -0.62 -7.33 -0.10
C PHE A 31 -0.46 -8.67 0.64
N ASP A 32 0.77 -9.10 0.88
CA ASP A 32 1.05 -10.34 1.58
C ASP A 32 0.46 -10.34 3.00
N SER A 33 0.45 -9.20 3.68
CA SER A 33 -0.14 -9.08 5.02
C SER A 33 -1.61 -9.47 5.02
N MET A 34 -2.35 -9.08 3.99
CA MET A 34 -3.76 -9.44 3.84
C MET A 34 -3.94 -10.86 3.33
N TYR A 35 -3.17 -11.24 2.31
CA TYR A 35 -3.26 -12.57 1.70
C TYR A 35 -2.98 -13.68 2.69
N GLU A 36 -2.01 -13.47 3.57
CA GLU A 36 -1.58 -14.44 4.59
C GLU A 36 -2.34 -14.29 5.91
N SER A 37 -3.20 -13.28 6.05
CA SER A 37 -3.84 -12.90 7.33
C SER A 37 -2.79 -12.70 8.43
N ASN A 38 -1.75 -11.94 8.12
CA ASN A 38 -0.57 -11.80 8.96
C ASN A 38 -0.50 -10.40 9.60
N PRO A 39 -0.87 -10.28 10.90
CA PRO A 39 -0.89 -8.98 11.58
C PRO A 39 0.51 -8.38 11.76
N ASP A 40 1.55 -9.20 11.85
CA ASP A 40 2.92 -8.70 12.00
C ASP A 40 3.38 -7.96 10.75
N LYS A 41 3.03 -8.46 9.57
CA LYS A 41 3.32 -7.79 8.31
C LYS A 41 2.56 -6.48 8.16
N VAL A 42 1.33 -6.41 8.65
CA VAL A 42 0.57 -5.14 8.72
C VAL A 42 1.36 -4.11 9.51
N LYS A 43 1.82 -4.48 10.71
CA LYS A 43 2.57 -3.57 11.59
C LYS A 43 3.94 -3.21 11.02
N GLU A 44 4.51 -4.06 10.18
CA GLU A 44 5.80 -3.81 9.53
C GLU A 44 5.69 -2.78 8.40
N VAL A 45 4.65 -2.87 7.57
CA VAL A 45 4.53 -2.04 6.36
C VAL A 45 3.87 -0.69 6.63
N PHE A 46 3.00 -0.59 7.64
CA PHE A 46 2.33 0.66 7.99
C PHE A 46 3.11 1.43 9.04
N HIS A 47 3.16 2.75 8.88
CA HIS A 47 3.59 3.64 9.94
C HIS A 47 2.64 3.48 11.13
N LYS A 48 3.16 3.54 12.36
CA LYS A 48 2.37 3.31 13.59
C LYS A 48 1.14 4.21 13.72
N ASP A 49 1.17 5.41 13.14
CA ASP A 49 0.09 6.39 13.20
C ASP A 49 -0.78 6.39 11.94
N ALA A 50 -0.58 5.43 11.05
CA ALA A 50 -1.34 5.34 9.81
C ALA A 50 -2.81 5.09 10.06
N LYS A 51 -3.62 5.51 9.08
CA LYS A 51 -5.06 5.25 9.06
C LYS A 51 -5.44 4.51 7.79
N ILE A 52 -6.42 3.65 7.93
CA ILE A 52 -6.96 2.84 6.84
C ILE A 52 -8.45 3.13 6.77
N THR A 53 -8.89 3.80 5.72
CA THR A 53 -10.24 4.36 5.64
C THR A 53 -10.84 4.17 4.26
N GLY A 54 -12.13 3.88 4.20
CA GLY A 54 -12.86 3.80 2.94
C GLY A 54 -14.32 3.49 3.17
N TYR A 55 -15.05 3.36 2.08
CA TYR A 55 -16.47 3.02 2.14
C TYR A 55 -16.71 1.59 1.66
N ILE A 56 -17.52 0.85 2.41
CA ILE A 56 -18.05 -0.44 1.98
C ILE A 56 -19.56 -0.38 2.12
N GLN A 57 -20.27 -0.58 1.00
CA GLN A 57 -21.72 -0.53 0.93
C GLN A 57 -22.28 0.78 1.55
N GLY A 58 -21.64 1.89 1.23
CA GLY A 58 -22.06 3.21 1.72
C GLY A 58 -21.72 3.52 3.16
N LYS A 59 -21.08 2.61 3.88
CA LYS A 59 -20.68 2.80 5.27
C LYS A 59 -19.19 3.15 5.35
N LEU A 60 -18.86 4.21 6.07
CA LEU A 60 -17.48 4.59 6.33
C LEU A 60 -16.83 3.61 7.28
N ILE A 61 -15.73 3.02 6.86
CA ILE A 61 -14.91 2.12 7.66
C ILE A 61 -13.60 2.82 7.97
N GLU A 62 -13.23 2.88 9.24
CA GLU A 62 -11.98 3.51 9.68
C GLU A 62 -11.24 2.56 10.61
N HIS A 63 -9.97 2.34 10.30
CA HIS A 63 -9.08 1.53 11.14
C HIS A 63 -7.84 2.32 11.51
N THR A 64 -7.35 2.08 12.72
CA THR A 64 -5.96 2.30 13.08
C THR A 64 -5.15 1.11 12.58
N VAL A 65 -3.82 1.19 12.66
CA VAL A 65 -2.97 0.03 12.32
C VAL A 65 -3.29 -1.16 13.23
N SER A 66 -3.47 -0.91 14.53
CA SER A 66 -3.79 -1.97 15.49
C SER A 66 -5.12 -2.65 15.16
N SER A 67 -6.18 -1.88 14.91
CA SER A 67 -7.48 -2.47 14.59
C SER A 67 -7.49 -3.16 13.22
N PHE A 68 -6.73 -2.65 12.26
CA PHE A 68 -6.60 -3.30 10.96
C PHE A 68 -5.82 -4.61 11.06
N ALA A 69 -4.75 -4.63 11.88
CA ALA A 69 -3.99 -5.86 12.13
C ALA A 69 -4.88 -6.93 12.77
N ASP A 70 -5.71 -6.55 13.75
CA ASP A 70 -6.67 -7.46 14.38
C ASP A 70 -7.69 -7.98 13.38
N PHE A 71 -8.21 -7.10 12.54
CA PHE A 71 -9.16 -7.48 11.50
C PHE A 71 -8.54 -8.50 10.54
N VAL A 72 -7.34 -8.22 10.05
CA VAL A 72 -6.62 -9.10 9.11
C VAL A 72 -6.37 -10.46 9.75
N GLU A 73 -5.92 -10.49 11.01
CA GLU A 73 -5.69 -11.74 11.74
C GLU A 73 -6.97 -12.56 11.87
N SER A 74 -8.11 -11.92 12.03
CA SER A 74 -9.40 -12.59 12.20
C SER A 74 -9.91 -13.29 10.94
N GLN A 75 -9.33 -12.99 9.78
CA GLN A 75 -9.73 -13.56 8.49
C GLN A 75 -9.10 -14.94 8.31
N THR A 76 -9.68 -15.96 8.96
CA THR A 76 -9.19 -17.33 8.91
C THR A 76 -10.24 -18.28 8.37
N PRO A 77 -9.88 -19.26 7.53
CA PRO A 77 -8.54 -19.45 6.98
C PRO A 77 -8.15 -18.32 6.05
N SER A 78 -6.84 -18.06 5.92
CA SER A 78 -6.32 -17.02 5.05
C SER A 78 -6.61 -17.31 3.58
N ALA A 79 -6.57 -16.27 2.75
CA ALA A 79 -6.66 -16.42 1.30
C ALA A 79 -5.56 -17.36 0.78
N GLU A 80 -4.37 -17.30 1.37
CA GLU A 80 -3.26 -18.20 1.05
C GLU A 80 -3.62 -19.65 1.30
N LYS A 81 -4.18 -19.95 2.47
CA LYS A 81 -4.57 -21.33 2.81
C LYS A 81 -5.73 -21.83 1.94
N LYS A 82 -6.59 -20.94 1.50
CA LYS A 82 -7.69 -21.28 0.59
C LYS A 82 -7.25 -21.35 -0.86
N ASN A 83 -5.98 -21.10 -1.15
CA ASN A 83 -5.44 -21.06 -2.50
C ASN A 83 -6.16 -20.08 -3.43
N GLU A 84 -6.60 -18.95 -2.91
CA GLU A 84 -7.23 -17.93 -3.72
C GLU A 84 -6.21 -17.31 -4.69
N GLU A 85 -6.71 -16.90 -5.87
CA GLU A 85 -5.85 -16.22 -6.82
C GLU A 85 -5.34 -14.90 -6.26
N LYS A 86 -4.05 -14.64 -6.46
CA LYS A 86 -3.43 -13.36 -6.08
C LYS A 86 -3.78 -12.32 -7.14
N LEU A 87 -4.51 -11.28 -6.72
CA LEU A 87 -4.87 -10.17 -7.57
C LEU A 87 -4.21 -8.92 -7.02
N LEU A 88 -3.10 -8.52 -7.63
CA LEU A 88 -2.35 -7.33 -7.27
C LEU A 88 -1.80 -6.68 -8.53
N GLU A 89 -2.15 -5.42 -8.75
CA GLU A 89 -1.65 -4.63 -9.87
C GLU A 89 -1.31 -3.22 -9.36
N ILE A 90 -0.06 -2.81 -9.55
CA ILE A 90 0.36 -1.44 -9.25
C ILE A 90 0.09 -0.59 -10.49
N LEU A 91 -0.86 0.34 -10.36
CA LEU A 91 -1.28 1.19 -11.48
C LEU A 91 -0.38 2.39 -11.66
N SER A 92 0.08 2.98 -10.55
CA SER A 92 1.00 4.12 -10.60
C SER A 92 1.76 4.27 -9.29
N ILE A 93 2.96 4.83 -9.37
CA ILE A 93 3.75 5.26 -8.22
C ILE A 93 4.33 6.63 -8.59
N GLU A 94 4.08 7.63 -7.75
CA GLU A 94 4.64 8.97 -7.90
C GLU A 94 5.43 9.32 -6.65
N VAL A 95 6.68 9.74 -6.84
CA VAL A 95 7.60 10.05 -5.74
C VAL A 95 7.88 11.55 -5.72
N ALA A 96 7.77 12.14 -4.55
CA ALA A 96 8.08 13.54 -4.30
C ALA A 96 8.99 13.63 -3.06
N GLY A 97 10.32 13.56 -3.29
CA GLY A 97 11.29 13.59 -2.19
C GLY A 97 11.14 12.38 -1.28
N SER A 98 10.87 12.63 0.00
CA SER A 98 10.68 11.58 1.01
C SER A 98 9.22 11.14 1.17
N THR A 99 8.38 11.48 0.21
CA THR A 99 6.98 11.05 0.16
C THR A 99 6.67 10.39 -1.17
N ALA A 100 5.62 9.58 -1.20
CA ALA A 100 5.15 8.98 -2.44
C ALA A 100 3.68 8.64 -2.33
N VAL A 101 3.04 8.49 -3.47
CA VAL A 101 1.67 8.00 -3.56
C VAL A 101 1.60 6.91 -4.62
N ALA A 102 0.89 5.84 -4.32
CA ALA A 102 0.65 4.75 -5.26
C ALA A 102 -0.85 4.50 -5.40
N LEU A 103 -1.27 4.19 -6.61
CA LEU A 103 -2.60 3.66 -6.89
C LEU A 103 -2.45 2.18 -7.20
N VAL A 104 -3.15 1.35 -6.43
CA VAL A 104 -3.01 -0.09 -6.48
C VAL A 104 -4.39 -0.74 -6.61
N LYS A 105 -4.48 -1.75 -7.47
CA LYS A 105 -5.68 -2.57 -7.59
C LYS A 105 -5.40 -3.92 -6.95
N ASP A 106 -6.22 -4.33 -6.01
CA ASP A 106 -6.04 -5.62 -5.35
C ASP A 106 -7.36 -6.32 -5.06
N GLY A 107 -7.28 -7.65 -4.94
CA GLY A 107 -8.41 -8.49 -4.54
C GLY A 107 -8.27 -8.90 -3.08
N TYR A 108 -9.33 -8.70 -2.30
CA TYR A 108 -9.38 -9.11 -0.91
C TYR A 108 -10.84 -9.33 -0.48
N LEU A 109 -11.08 -10.39 0.27
CA LEU A 109 -12.43 -10.72 0.79
C LEU A 109 -13.49 -10.83 -0.31
N GLY A 110 -13.12 -11.32 -1.49
CA GLY A 110 -14.02 -11.46 -2.62
C GLY A 110 -14.37 -10.15 -3.32
N MET A 111 -13.69 -9.05 -2.97
CA MET A 111 -13.92 -7.74 -3.56
C MET A 111 -12.68 -7.27 -4.32
N ILE A 112 -12.88 -6.39 -5.29
CA ILE A 112 -11.80 -5.69 -5.97
C ILE A 112 -11.72 -4.28 -5.41
N PHE A 113 -10.54 -3.93 -4.92
CA PHE A 113 -10.27 -2.62 -4.34
C PHE A 113 -9.36 -1.80 -5.24
N LEU A 114 -9.62 -0.50 -5.26
CA LEU A 114 -8.65 0.51 -5.69
C LEU A 114 -8.16 1.20 -4.44
N ASP A 115 -6.88 1.04 -4.16
CA ASP A 115 -6.24 1.59 -2.95
C ASP A 115 -5.36 2.77 -3.34
N THR A 116 -5.56 3.90 -2.66
CA THR A 116 -4.61 5.00 -2.69
C THR A 116 -3.73 4.89 -1.46
N LEU A 117 -2.45 4.64 -1.67
CA LEU A 117 -1.48 4.46 -0.61
C LEU A 117 -0.52 5.65 -0.58
N SER A 118 -0.45 6.34 0.56
CA SER A 118 0.50 7.41 0.76
C SER A 118 1.66 6.90 1.61
N PHE A 119 2.89 7.21 1.18
CA PHE A 119 4.10 6.71 1.81
C PHE A 119 4.95 7.82 2.39
N LEU A 120 5.62 7.51 3.48
CA LEU A 120 6.71 8.32 4.05
C LEU A 120 7.98 7.49 4.07
N GLN A 121 9.09 8.11 3.70
CA GLN A 121 10.40 7.52 3.93
C GLN A 121 10.83 7.83 5.35
N VAL A 122 11.02 6.79 6.16
CA VAL A 122 11.51 6.88 7.53
C VAL A 122 12.83 6.14 7.58
N GLN A 123 13.92 6.89 7.68
CA GLN A 123 15.27 6.38 7.47
C GLN A 123 15.35 5.78 6.05
N ASP A 124 15.71 4.52 5.88
CA ASP A 124 15.78 3.87 4.56
C ASP A 124 14.52 3.09 4.20
N LYS A 125 13.48 3.17 5.03
CA LYS A 125 12.25 2.41 4.83
C LYS A 125 11.13 3.29 4.30
N TRP A 126 10.37 2.74 3.38
CA TRP A 126 9.14 3.37 2.89
C TRP A 126 7.95 2.72 3.60
N LEU A 127 7.26 3.51 4.44
CA LEU A 127 6.11 3.05 5.22
C LEU A 127 4.83 3.66 4.69
N ILE A 128 3.76 2.88 4.67
CA ILE A 128 2.44 3.40 4.31
C ILE A 128 1.94 4.26 5.48
N TYR A 129 1.70 5.54 5.22
CA TYR A 129 1.18 6.46 6.22
C TYR A 129 -0.34 6.58 6.18
N ASN A 130 -0.95 6.35 5.02
CA ASN A 130 -2.39 6.42 4.87
C ASN A 130 -2.83 5.49 3.75
N LYS A 131 -3.93 4.77 3.97
CA LYS A 131 -4.59 3.98 2.95
C LYS A 131 -6.02 4.46 2.84
N LEU A 132 -6.43 4.85 1.63
CA LEU A 132 -7.82 5.06 1.28
C LEU A 132 -8.22 3.96 0.31
N PHE A 133 -9.28 3.23 0.61
CA PHE A 133 -9.73 2.16 -0.25
C PHE A 133 -11.09 2.48 -0.86
N HIS A 134 -11.26 2.04 -2.11
CA HIS A 134 -12.52 2.15 -2.85
C HIS A 134 -12.86 0.76 -3.39
N VAL A 135 -14.07 0.30 -3.15
CA VAL A 135 -14.55 -0.96 -3.71
C VAL A 135 -15.01 -0.71 -5.14
N GLU A 136 -14.34 -1.33 -6.10
CA GLU A 136 -14.63 -1.09 -7.53
C GLU A 136 -15.90 -1.79 -7.97
N ALA A 137 -16.11 -3.01 -7.52
CA ALA A 137 -17.31 -3.77 -7.89
C ALA A 137 -17.52 -4.95 -6.96
#